data_043fb2abdebdf1df25791a9912b0eac0
#
_entry.id   043fb2abdebdf1df25791a9912b0eac0
#
_cell.length_a   1.000
_cell.length_b   1.000
_cell.length_c   1.000
_cell.angle_alpha   90.00
_cell.angle_beta   90.00
_cell.angle_gamma   90.00
#
_symmetry.space_group_name_H-M   'P 1'
#
loop_
_entity.id
_entity.type
_entity.pdbx_description
1 polymer ?
#
loop_
_entity_poly.entity_id
_entity_poly.type
_entity_poly.pdbx_seq_one_letter_code
_entity_poly.pdbx_strand_id
1 'polypeptide(L)'
;MTTQNKKKRILVTYMEAGFGHITTANSIADAIEALHDPNIEVIREYMFSESPVLRKTEKRYIKDVKIANTFPWYNRIQMAATHILGIHNSLPFVVSTVFRHTRKAYLNKLKQIRPDIIIDTHYLTSFLSVQYRDKVDSHVKVVTYNPDNNV
;
A
#
# COMPACT_ATOMS: atom_id res chain seq x y z
N MET A 1 27.46 -14.65 -25.49
CA MET A 1 26.81 -13.54 -24.73
C MET A 1 25.69 -14.16 -23.91
N THR A 2 25.94 -14.41 -22.63
CA THR A 2 24.94 -14.93 -21.69
C THR A 2 23.98 -13.79 -21.37
N THR A 3 22.77 -13.83 -21.92
CA THR A 3 21.66 -12.97 -21.49
C THR A 3 21.43 -13.25 -20.02
N GLN A 4 21.90 -12.38 -19.14
CA GLN A 4 21.51 -12.41 -17.74
C GLN A 4 19.98 -12.30 -17.70
N ASN A 5 19.33 -13.39 -17.34
CA ASN A 5 17.89 -13.45 -17.22
C ASN A 5 17.50 -12.50 -16.09
N LYS A 6 16.92 -11.34 -16.43
CA LYS A 6 16.53 -10.32 -15.45
C LYS A 6 15.51 -10.95 -14.50
N LYS A 7 15.84 -11.00 -13.21
CA LYS A 7 14.91 -11.51 -12.19
C LYS A 7 13.61 -10.71 -12.19
N LYS A 8 12.52 -11.42 -12.05
CA LYS A 8 11.19 -10.83 -11.88
C LYS A 8 11.03 -10.28 -10.45
N ARG A 9 10.80 -9.00 -10.31
CA ARG A 9 10.67 -8.33 -9.02
C ARG A 9 9.23 -8.32 -8.54
N ILE A 10 8.99 -9.00 -7.42
CA ILE A 10 7.71 -9.03 -6.74
C ILE A 10 7.83 -8.16 -5.49
N LEU A 11 7.10 -7.05 -5.48
CA LEU A 11 7.05 -6.13 -4.37
C LEU A 11 5.83 -6.42 -3.51
N VAL A 12 6.03 -6.74 -2.23
CA VAL A 12 4.96 -6.88 -1.24
C VAL A 12 4.96 -5.65 -0.36
N THR A 13 3.87 -4.88 -0.40
CA THR A 13 3.76 -3.63 0.36
C THR A 13 2.84 -3.78 1.54
N TYR A 14 3.16 -3.07 2.63
CA TYR A 14 2.35 -3.07 3.85
C TYR A 14 2.38 -1.72 4.58
N MET A 15 1.39 -1.55 5.47
CA MET A 15 1.29 -0.43 6.40
C MET A 15 1.08 -0.94 7.82
N GLU A 16 1.55 -0.21 8.81
CA GLU A 16 1.20 -0.43 10.22
C GLU A 16 -0.21 0.10 10.53
N ALA A 17 -1.21 -0.49 9.90
CA ALA A 17 -2.62 -0.20 10.17
C ALA A 17 -3.26 -1.24 11.12
N GLY A 18 -2.44 -1.98 11.85
CA GLY A 18 -2.78 -3.13 12.68
C GLY A 18 -1.90 -4.32 12.35
N PHE A 19 -1.88 -5.31 13.25
CA PHE A 19 -1.04 -6.51 13.09
C PHE A 19 -1.39 -7.34 11.84
N GLY A 20 -2.66 -7.29 11.39
CA GLY A 20 -3.13 -8.10 10.26
C GLY A 20 -2.39 -7.82 8.95
N HIS A 21 -2.17 -6.56 8.61
CA HIS A 21 -1.51 -6.19 7.35
C HIS A 21 -0.05 -6.61 7.28
N ILE A 22 0.70 -6.46 8.39
CA ILE A 22 2.12 -6.84 8.48
C ILE A 22 2.27 -8.35 8.39
N THR A 23 1.48 -9.10 9.20
CA THR A 23 1.52 -10.56 9.22
C THR A 23 1.18 -11.13 7.86
N THR A 24 0.12 -10.61 7.23
CA THR A 24 -0.29 -11.03 5.88
C THR A 24 0.80 -10.77 4.84
N ALA A 25 1.38 -9.57 4.83
CA ALA A 25 2.44 -9.23 3.89
C ALA A 25 3.66 -10.14 4.05
N ASN A 26 4.08 -10.40 5.29
CA ASN A 26 5.17 -11.32 5.57
C ASN A 26 4.84 -12.74 5.13
N SER A 27 3.65 -13.25 5.45
CA SER A 27 3.23 -14.61 5.04
C SER A 27 3.21 -14.77 3.53
N ILE A 28 2.74 -13.76 2.79
CA ILE A 28 2.75 -13.77 1.31
C ILE A 28 4.20 -13.79 0.79
N ALA A 29 5.05 -12.93 1.33
CA ALA A 29 6.44 -12.85 0.92
C ALA A 29 7.21 -14.15 1.24
N ASP A 30 7.02 -14.70 2.45
CA ASP A 30 7.62 -15.99 2.86
C ASP A 30 7.16 -17.14 1.95
N ALA A 31 5.87 -17.17 1.59
CA ALA A 31 5.33 -18.19 0.69
C ALA A 31 5.95 -18.12 -0.71
N ILE A 32 6.19 -16.90 -1.23
CA ILE A 32 6.84 -16.74 -2.54
C ILE A 32 8.32 -17.12 -2.46
N GLU A 33 9.03 -16.73 -1.40
CA GLU A 33 10.44 -17.10 -1.18
C GLU A 33 10.61 -18.61 -1.02
N ALA A 34 9.64 -19.30 -0.40
CA ALA A 34 9.63 -20.75 -0.25
C ALA A 34 9.52 -21.53 -1.59
N LEU A 35 9.14 -20.88 -2.69
CA LEU A 35 9.17 -21.48 -4.02
C LEU A 35 10.60 -21.70 -4.53
N HIS A 36 11.61 -21.05 -3.93
CA HIS A 36 13.03 -21.13 -4.29
C HIS A 36 13.30 -20.90 -5.78
N ASP A 37 12.48 -20.09 -6.48
CA ASP A 37 12.69 -19.77 -7.89
C ASP A 37 13.81 -18.73 -8.03
N PRO A 38 14.96 -19.09 -8.67
CA PRO A 38 16.10 -18.20 -8.82
C PRO A 38 15.80 -16.98 -9.72
N ASN A 39 14.70 -17.01 -10.48
CA ASN A 39 14.27 -15.94 -11.37
C ASN A 39 13.37 -14.91 -10.66
N ILE A 40 13.04 -15.13 -9.40
CA ILE A 40 12.20 -14.23 -8.60
C ILE A 40 13.06 -13.50 -7.56
N GLU A 41 12.81 -12.21 -7.42
CA GLU A 41 13.32 -11.36 -6.33
C GLU A 41 12.11 -10.82 -5.57
N VAL A 42 11.98 -11.19 -4.28
CA VAL A 42 10.93 -10.69 -3.41
C VAL A 42 11.45 -9.49 -2.63
N ILE A 43 10.71 -8.39 -2.69
CA ILE A 43 11.03 -7.15 -1.99
C ILE A 43 9.88 -6.85 -1.04
N ARG A 44 10.17 -6.69 0.24
CA ARG A 44 9.19 -6.27 1.26
C ARG A 44 9.37 -4.79 1.52
N GLU A 45 8.30 -4.04 1.39
CA GLU A 45 8.38 -2.61 1.50
C GLU A 45 7.32 -2.02 2.42
N TYR A 46 7.79 -1.35 3.44
CA TYR A 46 6.95 -0.55 4.32
C TYR A 46 6.69 0.82 3.70
N MET A 47 5.42 1.16 3.49
CA MET A 47 5.03 2.37 2.76
C MET A 47 5.64 3.66 3.32
N PHE A 48 5.83 3.74 4.65
CA PHE A 48 6.26 4.97 5.33
C PHE A 48 7.75 4.99 5.76
N SER A 49 8.57 4.05 5.28
CA SER A 49 9.88 3.74 5.86
C SER A 49 10.95 4.83 5.83
N GLU A 50 10.91 5.83 4.95
CA GLU A 50 12.12 6.63 4.68
C GLU A 50 11.99 8.15 4.75
N SER A 51 10.80 8.69 4.93
CA SER A 51 10.63 10.15 4.93
C SER A 51 10.08 10.67 6.26
N PRO A 52 10.66 11.73 6.85
CA PRO A 52 10.10 12.37 8.04
C PRO A 52 8.65 12.81 7.85
N VAL A 53 8.29 13.22 6.63
CA VAL A 53 6.91 13.59 6.26
C VAL A 53 6.00 12.38 6.29
N LEU A 54 6.46 11.24 5.77
CA LEU A 54 5.71 9.99 5.78
C LEU A 54 5.49 9.50 7.20
N ARG A 55 6.51 9.52 8.06
CA ARG A 55 6.41 9.16 9.48
C ARG A 55 5.41 10.04 10.25
N LYS A 56 5.32 11.33 9.93
CA LYS A 56 4.33 12.23 10.54
C LYS A 56 2.90 11.85 10.11
N THR A 57 2.72 11.52 8.84
CA THR A 57 1.43 11.07 8.31
C THR A 57 1.01 9.76 8.93
N GLU A 58 1.94 8.81 9.05
CA GLU A 58 1.75 7.53 9.73
C GLU A 58 1.28 7.70 11.18
N LYS A 59 1.99 8.49 11.97
CA LYS A 59 1.62 8.74 13.38
C LYS A 59 0.21 9.29 13.52
N ARG A 60 -0.21 10.17 12.60
CA ARG A 60 -1.60 10.66 12.55
C ARG A 60 -2.58 9.54 12.21
N TYR A 61 -2.28 8.78 11.17
CA TYR A 61 -3.12 7.65 10.75
C TYR A 61 -3.29 6.61 11.86
N ILE A 62 -2.20 6.18 12.50
CA ILE A 62 -2.24 5.24 13.63
C ILE A 62 -3.06 5.81 14.80
N LYS A 63 -2.93 7.11 15.09
CA LYS A 63 -3.74 7.78 16.11
C LYS A 63 -5.22 7.75 15.76
N ASP A 64 -5.58 8.05 14.52
CA ASP A 64 -6.97 8.04 14.06
C ASP A 64 -7.58 6.64 14.10
N VAL A 65 -6.82 5.62 13.67
CA VAL A 65 -7.22 4.20 13.78
C VAL A 65 -7.43 3.79 15.24
N LYS A 66 -6.54 4.19 16.15
CA LYS A 66 -6.70 3.91 17.59
C LYS A 66 -7.95 4.56 18.16
N ILE A 67 -8.23 5.82 17.79
CA ILE A 67 -9.46 6.52 18.23
C ILE A 67 -10.68 5.81 17.68
N ALA A 68 -10.70 5.45 16.41
CA ALA A 68 -11.81 4.75 15.78
C ALA A 68 -12.09 3.39 16.44
N ASN A 69 -11.05 2.64 16.81
CA ASN A 69 -11.17 1.36 17.49
C ASN A 69 -11.62 1.51 18.95
N THR A 70 -11.23 2.61 19.63
CA THR A 70 -11.62 2.86 21.03
C THR A 70 -13.03 3.40 21.13
N PHE A 71 -13.46 4.20 20.17
CA PHE A 71 -14.76 4.88 20.15
C PHE A 71 -15.55 4.52 18.88
N PRO A 72 -16.37 3.45 18.88
CA PRO A 72 -17.13 3.04 17.68
C PRO A 72 -18.04 4.14 17.10
N TRP A 73 -18.52 5.06 17.93
CA TRP A 73 -19.32 6.21 17.49
C TRP A 73 -18.52 7.18 16.59
N TYR A 74 -17.22 7.32 16.85
CA TYR A 74 -16.33 8.15 16.03
C TYR A 74 -16.24 7.61 14.60
N ASN A 75 -16.11 6.30 14.46
CA ASN A 75 -16.10 5.65 13.15
C ASN A 75 -17.45 5.85 12.43
N ARG A 76 -18.59 5.73 13.15
CA ARG A 76 -19.92 5.99 12.58
C ARG A 76 -20.07 7.42 12.08
N ILE A 77 -19.57 8.41 12.83
CA ILE A 77 -19.59 9.82 12.40
C ILE A 77 -18.71 10.04 11.18
N GLN A 78 -17.51 9.47 11.16
CA GLN A 78 -16.64 9.57 9.98
C GLN A 78 -17.32 8.97 8.74
N MET A 79 -17.89 7.78 8.86
CA MET A 79 -18.61 7.13 7.75
C MET A 79 -19.84 7.96 7.31
N ALA A 80 -20.64 8.45 8.23
CA ALA A 80 -21.77 9.32 7.91
C ALA A 80 -21.32 10.62 7.21
N ALA A 81 -20.26 11.27 7.71
CA ALA A 81 -19.70 12.47 7.10
C ALA A 81 -19.18 12.18 5.67
N THR A 82 -18.50 11.04 5.45
CA THR A 82 -18.03 10.65 4.11
C THR A 82 -19.20 10.40 3.16
N HIS A 83 -20.30 9.81 3.62
CA HIS A 83 -21.51 9.61 2.83
C HIS A 83 -22.22 10.93 2.49
N ILE A 84 -22.47 11.78 3.50
CA ILE A 84 -23.17 13.06 3.32
C ILE A 84 -22.38 13.99 2.40
N LEU A 85 -21.07 14.03 2.53
CA LEU A 85 -20.19 14.89 1.70
C LEU A 85 -19.82 14.27 0.35
N GLY A 86 -20.30 13.06 0.04
CA GLY A 86 -19.94 12.35 -1.19
C GLY A 86 -18.45 12.03 -1.31
N ILE A 87 -17.71 12.08 -0.19
CA ILE A 87 -16.24 11.94 -0.16
C ILE A 87 -15.78 10.55 -0.60
N HIS A 88 -16.65 9.52 -0.48
CA HIS A 88 -16.34 8.18 -0.97
C HIS A 88 -16.05 8.16 -2.49
N ASN A 89 -16.71 9.04 -3.27
CA ASN A 89 -16.42 9.23 -4.70
C ASN A 89 -15.20 10.15 -4.92
N SER A 90 -14.75 10.85 -3.90
CA SER A 90 -13.61 11.80 -3.96
C SER A 90 -12.32 11.25 -3.36
N LEU A 91 -12.26 9.95 -3.02
CA LEU A 91 -11.03 9.31 -2.52
C LEU A 91 -9.81 9.66 -3.41
N PRO A 92 -9.88 9.62 -4.75
CA PRO A 92 -8.81 10.08 -5.62
C PRO A 92 -8.40 11.53 -5.38
N PHE A 93 -9.37 12.42 -5.13
CA PHE A 93 -9.11 13.83 -4.83
C PHE A 93 -8.46 13.99 -3.45
N VAL A 94 -8.96 13.34 -2.41
CA VAL A 94 -8.39 13.37 -1.06
C VAL A 94 -6.96 12.85 -1.06
N VAL A 95 -6.70 11.70 -1.70
CA VAL A 95 -5.35 11.15 -1.80
C VAL A 95 -4.42 12.05 -2.61
N SER A 96 -4.92 12.68 -3.66
CA SER A 96 -4.10 13.57 -4.50
C SER A 96 -3.77 14.91 -3.84
N THR A 97 -4.62 15.41 -2.93
CA THR A 97 -4.46 16.70 -2.24
C THR A 97 -3.88 16.54 -0.85
N VAL A 98 -4.56 15.82 0.04
CA VAL A 98 -4.18 15.66 1.45
C VAL A 98 -2.93 14.81 1.60
N PHE A 99 -2.81 13.74 0.81
CA PHE A 99 -1.66 12.83 0.81
C PHE A 99 -0.67 13.10 -0.33
N ARG A 100 -0.64 14.31 -0.88
CA ARG A 100 0.21 14.66 -2.03
C ARG A 100 1.69 14.30 -1.83
N HIS A 101 2.24 14.60 -0.65
CA HIS A 101 3.64 14.29 -0.35
C HIS A 101 3.89 12.79 -0.20
N THR A 102 2.96 12.09 0.47
CA THR A 102 3.00 10.63 0.63
C THR A 102 2.93 9.94 -0.73
N ARG A 103 1.99 10.36 -1.57
CA ARG A 103 1.85 9.87 -2.94
C ARG A 103 3.13 10.06 -3.75
N LYS A 104 3.70 11.27 -3.74
CA LYS A 104 4.93 11.57 -4.49
C LYS A 104 6.09 10.70 -4.03
N ALA A 105 6.29 10.55 -2.72
CA ALA A 105 7.36 9.73 -2.16
C ALA A 105 7.18 8.25 -2.53
N TYR A 106 5.96 7.71 -2.40
CA TYR A 106 5.67 6.32 -2.75
C TYR A 106 5.86 6.04 -4.24
N LEU A 107 5.35 6.90 -5.12
CA LEU A 107 5.53 6.75 -6.57
C LEU A 107 7.02 6.84 -6.97
N ASN A 108 7.79 7.70 -6.33
CA ASN A 108 9.24 7.78 -6.58
C ASN A 108 9.96 6.49 -6.14
N LYS A 109 9.54 5.90 -5.02
CA LYS A 109 10.08 4.64 -4.54
C LYS A 109 9.77 3.50 -5.50
N LEU A 110 8.55 3.40 -6.01
CA LEU A 110 8.19 2.43 -7.04
C LEU A 110 9.02 2.59 -8.32
N LYS A 111 9.32 3.84 -8.72
CA LYS A 111 10.22 4.11 -9.87
C LYS A 111 11.65 3.62 -9.63
N GLN A 112 12.13 3.64 -8.40
CA GLN A 112 13.46 3.13 -8.03
C GLN A 112 13.48 1.60 -8.00
N ILE A 113 12.48 0.98 -7.38
CA ILE A 113 12.34 -0.48 -7.25
C ILE A 113 12.07 -1.12 -8.62
N ARG A 114 11.25 -0.49 -9.46
CA ARG A 114 10.80 -1.03 -10.77
C ARG A 114 10.24 -2.45 -10.64
N PRO A 115 9.19 -2.65 -9.87
CA PRO A 115 8.59 -3.97 -9.69
C PRO A 115 7.89 -4.43 -10.96
N ASP A 116 7.87 -5.74 -11.21
CA ASP A 116 7.05 -6.36 -12.26
C ASP A 116 5.65 -6.71 -11.72
N ILE A 117 5.58 -7.02 -10.41
CA ILE A 117 4.34 -7.31 -9.70
C ILE A 117 4.35 -6.57 -8.38
N ILE A 118 3.23 -5.93 -8.03
CA ILE A 118 3.01 -5.32 -6.72
C ILE A 118 1.87 -6.08 -6.04
N ILE A 119 2.10 -6.52 -4.80
CA ILE A 119 1.09 -7.15 -3.96
C ILE A 119 0.86 -6.23 -2.77
N ASP A 120 -0.31 -5.62 -2.73
CA ASP A 120 -0.70 -4.67 -1.68
C ASP A 120 -1.58 -5.35 -0.65
N THR A 121 -1.27 -5.16 0.64
CA THR A 121 -2.08 -5.66 1.74
C THR A 121 -2.94 -4.57 2.39
N HIS A 122 -2.97 -3.37 1.80
CA HIS A 122 -3.75 -2.25 2.31
C HIS A 122 -4.34 -1.41 1.17
N TYR A 123 -5.58 -0.92 1.32
CA TYR A 123 -6.30 -0.20 0.27
C TYR A 123 -5.59 1.08 -0.22
N LEU A 124 -4.90 1.80 0.68
CA LEU A 124 -4.19 3.02 0.32
C LEU A 124 -2.97 2.74 -0.56
N THR A 125 -2.18 1.70 -0.23
CA THR A 125 -1.06 1.27 -1.07
C THR A 125 -1.57 0.79 -2.42
N SER A 126 -2.65 -0.01 -2.44
CA SER A 126 -3.27 -0.49 -3.66
C SER A 126 -3.70 0.65 -4.59
N PHE A 127 -4.37 1.67 -4.04
CA PHE A 127 -4.77 2.84 -4.82
C PHE A 127 -3.56 3.54 -5.46
N LEU A 128 -2.45 3.69 -4.73
CA LEU A 128 -1.23 4.32 -5.24
C LEU A 128 -0.50 3.42 -6.25
N SER A 129 -0.51 2.12 -6.05
CA SER A 129 0.07 1.13 -6.97
C SER A 129 -0.67 1.09 -8.31
N VAL A 130 -2.00 1.17 -8.27
CA VAL A 130 -2.82 1.34 -9.48
C VAL A 130 -2.49 2.64 -10.21
N GLN A 131 -2.32 3.75 -9.49
CA GLN A 131 -1.87 5.00 -10.12
C GLN A 131 -0.47 4.88 -10.75
N TYR A 132 0.44 4.13 -10.13
CA TYR A 132 1.76 3.87 -10.69
C TYR A 132 1.63 3.10 -12.01
N ARG A 133 0.88 2.01 -12.02
CA ARG A 133 0.61 1.23 -13.24
C ARG A 133 0.03 2.12 -14.34
N ASP A 134 -1.00 2.89 -14.03
CA ASP A 134 -1.75 3.63 -15.05
C ASP A 134 -1.00 4.84 -15.61
N LYS A 135 -0.09 5.44 -14.82
CA LYS A 135 0.58 6.70 -15.19
C LYS A 135 2.08 6.58 -15.46
N VAL A 136 2.70 5.50 -15.01
CA VAL A 136 4.17 5.36 -15.06
C VAL A 136 4.60 4.11 -15.79
N ASP A 137 4.04 2.94 -15.46
CA ASP A 137 4.44 1.67 -16.05
C ASP A 137 3.25 0.71 -16.16
N SER A 138 2.65 0.66 -17.35
CA SER A 138 1.46 -0.15 -17.63
C SER A 138 1.71 -1.67 -17.63
N HIS A 139 2.97 -2.11 -17.62
CA HIS A 139 3.32 -3.53 -17.59
C HIS A 139 3.26 -4.13 -16.18
N VAL A 140 3.28 -3.29 -15.14
CA VAL A 140 3.21 -3.71 -13.75
C VAL A 140 1.85 -4.35 -13.44
N LYS A 141 1.88 -5.54 -12.86
CA LYS A 141 0.68 -6.20 -12.33
C LYS A 141 0.45 -5.77 -10.88
N VAL A 142 -0.76 -5.36 -10.57
CA VAL A 142 -1.15 -4.99 -9.19
C VAL A 142 -2.17 -6.00 -8.68
N VAL A 143 -1.86 -6.60 -7.55
CA VAL A 143 -2.72 -7.53 -6.83
C VAL A 143 -3.02 -6.94 -5.46
N THR A 144 -4.29 -6.88 -5.08
CA THR A 144 -4.70 -6.40 -3.76
C THR A 144 -5.23 -7.56 -2.95
N TYR A 145 -4.66 -7.76 -1.77
CA TYR A 145 -5.18 -8.65 -0.75
C TYR A 145 -5.57 -7.82 0.46
N ASN A 146 -6.87 -7.71 0.72
CA ASN A 146 -7.37 -6.98 1.89
C ASN A 146 -7.69 -7.96 3.02
N PRO A 147 -6.91 -7.98 4.13
CA PRO A 147 -7.18 -8.83 5.28
C PRO A 147 -8.39 -8.36 6.11
N ASP A 148 -8.84 -7.11 5.91
CA ASP A 148 -9.96 -6.51 6.65
C ASP A 148 -11.31 -6.83 5.98
N ASN A 149 -11.54 -8.09 5.60
CA ASN A 149 -12.86 -8.52 5.17
C ASN A 149 -13.84 -8.46 6.36
N ASN A 150 -14.27 -7.28 6.68
CA ASN A 150 -15.45 -7.07 7.49
C ASN A 150 -16.67 -7.34 6.59
N VAL A 151 -17.17 -8.56 6.68
CA VAL A 151 -18.49 -8.94 6.23
C VAL A 151 -19.53 -8.25 7.12
#